data_ba710239c6e5426cb7faef1528d8b1a1
#
_entry.id   ba710239c6e5426cb7faef1528d8b1a1
#
_cell.length_a   1.000
_cell.length_b   1.000
_cell.length_c   1.000
_cell.angle_alpha   90.00
_cell.angle_beta   90.00
_cell.angle_gamma   90.00
#
_symmetry.space_group_name_H-M   'P 1'
#
loop_
_entity.id
_entity.type
_entity.pdbx_description
1 polymer ?
#
loop_
_entity_poly.entity_id
_entity_poly.type
_entity_poly.pdbx_seq_one_letter_code
_entity_poly.pdbx_strand_id
1 'polypeptide(L)'
;MRMKLTPRLISAILFVVAVLPVYSQVSPAANRGGVPIVVGVGMSDFSLDWGPSRRMEGISAWVDFFPNRLPRVIQGLGIEAEGHAIDFGRPSALSKMRQDTGEVGAIYAWNRYRNFRPYGKFLFGIGSIDFPPPAAFPTYSHDTFLVSSPGGGAEYRVWQHVWVRGDYEYQFWHHAFGPTDLNPNGFTIGASYDFRPVRTEQ
;
A
#
# COMPACT_ATOMS: atom_id res chain seq x y z
N MET A 1 -15.54 -16.52 19.57
CA MET A 1 -14.46 -16.67 18.57
C MET A 1 -13.23 -15.92 19.09
N ARG A 2 -12.20 -16.62 19.62
CA ARG A 2 -11.01 -15.98 20.14
C ARG A 2 -10.00 -15.84 18.99
N MET A 3 -9.82 -14.62 18.48
CA MET A 3 -8.75 -14.29 17.55
C MET A 3 -7.40 -14.55 18.24
N LYS A 4 -6.65 -15.54 17.77
CA LYS A 4 -5.24 -15.72 18.17
C LYS A 4 -4.42 -14.77 17.30
N LEU A 5 -4.07 -13.59 17.83
CA LEU A 5 -3.06 -12.74 17.20
C LEU A 5 -1.75 -13.53 17.13
N THR A 6 -1.23 -13.69 15.93
CA THR A 6 0.07 -14.34 15.75
C THR A 6 1.18 -13.41 16.27
N PRO A 7 2.26 -13.95 16.88
CA PRO A 7 3.35 -13.13 17.44
C PRO A 7 4.00 -12.20 16.41
N ARG A 8 3.92 -12.53 15.12
CA ARG A 8 4.42 -11.72 14.02
C ARG A 8 3.63 -10.42 13.82
N LEU A 9 2.30 -10.47 14.00
CA LEU A 9 1.45 -9.27 13.92
C LEU A 9 1.71 -8.33 15.10
N ILE A 10 1.94 -8.89 16.29
CA ILE A 10 2.29 -8.12 17.50
C ILE A 10 3.65 -7.43 17.32
N SER A 11 4.63 -8.10 16.70
CA SER A 11 5.95 -7.50 16.44
C SER A 11 5.86 -6.36 15.42
N ALA A 12 5.06 -6.48 14.38
CA ALA A 12 4.86 -5.41 13.39
C ALA A 12 4.16 -4.19 14.01
N ILE A 13 3.13 -4.41 14.83
CA ILE A 13 2.43 -3.33 15.53
C ILE A 13 3.35 -2.66 16.56
N LEU A 14 4.15 -3.44 17.32
CA LEU A 14 5.13 -2.91 18.28
C LEU A 14 6.22 -2.09 17.59
N PHE A 15 6.67 -2.48 16.40
CA PHE A 15 7.65 -1.72 15.61
C PHE A 15 7.09 -0.38 15.16
N VAL A 16 5.84 -0.33 14.66
CA VAL A 16 5.16 0.90 14.27
C VAL A 16 4.94 1.82 15.47
N VAL A 17 4.54 1.28 16.61
CA VAL A 17 4.32 2.05 17.86
C VAL A 17 5.64 2.55 18.46
N ALA A 18 6.74 1.79 18.35
CA ALA A 18 8.05 2.22 18.85
C ALA A 18 8.69 3.36 18.05
N VAL A 19 8.30 3.55 16.78
CA VAL A 19 8.79 4.66 15.94
C VAL A 19 8.05 5.99 16.24
N LEU A 20 6.84 5.94 16.79
CA LEU A 20 6.04 7.15 17.07
C LEU A 20 6.59 8.09 18.16
N PRO A 21 7.26 7.62 19.25
CA PRO A 21 7.75 8.53 20.29
C PRO A 21 8.98 9.36 19.91
N VAL A 22 9.73 8.98 18.88
CA VAL A 22 10.98 9.69 18.51
C VAL A 22 10.71 11.12 18.00
N TYR A 23 9.50 11.41 17.54
CA TYR A 23 9.14 12.74 17.01
C TYR A 23 8.57 13.70 18.06
N SER A 24 8.29 13.26 19.29
CA SER A 24 7.68 14.11 20.33
C SER A 24 8.65 15.12 20.97
N GLN A 25 9.96 15.05 20.67
CA GLN A 25 10.97 15.95 21.22
C GLN A 25 11.44 17.04 20.26
N VAL A 26 10.81 17.18 19.09
CA VAL A 26 11.15 18.25 18.15
C VAL A 26 10.58 19.57 18.69
N SER A 27 11.48 20.51 18.93
CA SER A 27 11.15 21.88 19.37
C SER A 27 10.04 22.52 18.52
N PRO A 28 9.07 23.23 19.11
CA PRO A 28 8.00 23.93 18.38
C PRO A 28 8.48 24.88 17.28
N ALA A 29 9.72 25.35 17.37
CA ALA A 29 10.33 26.20 16.35
C ALA A 29 10.71 25.45 15.06
N ALA A 30 10.90 24.13 15.10
CA ALA A 30 11.21 23.31 13.93
C ALA A 30 9.93 22.91 13.14
N ASN A 31 8.75 23.08 13.72
CA ASN A 31 7.48 22.64 13.16
C ASN A 31 6.80 23.63 12.19
N ARG A 32 7.44 24.72 11.83
CA ARG A 32 6.88 25.65 10.80
C ARG A 32 6.81 25.05 9.40
N GLY A 33 7.45 23.89 9.16
CA GLY A 33 7.46 23.20 7.87
C GLY A 33 6.51 22.02 7.73
N GLY A 34 5.85 21.56 8.80
CA GLY A 34 5.10 20.32 8.83
C GLY A 34 5.98 19.07 8.61
N VAL A 35 5.42 17.90 8.86
CA VAL A 35 6.10 16.63 8.57
C VAL A 35 5.78 16.23 7.14
N PRO A 36 6.77 15.92 6.28
CA PRO A 36 6.54 15.61 4.87
C PRO A 36 6.00 14.18 4.65
N ILE A 37 5.00 13.79 5.44
CA ILE A 37 4.44 12.45 5.48
C ILE A 37 2.94 12.51 5.19
N VAL A 38 2.46 11.53 4.42
CA VAL A 38 1.05 11.21 4.24
C VAL A 38 0.86 9.77 4.72
N VAL A 39 -0.19 9.50 5.48
CA VAL A 39 -0.54 8.15 5.94
C VAL A 39 -1.97 7.85 5.52
N GLY A 40 -2.19 6.68 4.95
CA GLY A 40 -3.51 6.28 4.49
C GLY A 40 -3.83 4.82 4.71
N VAL A 41 -5.11 4.54 4.63
CA VAL A 41 -5.69 3.19 4.69
C VAL A 41 -6.82 3.08 3.67
N GLY A 42 -7.02 1.90 3.13
CA GLY A 42 -8.03 1.67 2.10
C GLY A 42 -8.55 0.25 2.07
N MET A 43 -9.52 0.06 1.21
CA MET A 43 -10.02 -1.25 0.79
C MET A 43 -9.55 -1.52 -0.63
N SER A 44 -9.11 -2.73 -0.88
CA SER A 44 -8.57 -3.18 -2.15
C SER A 44 -9.41 -4.32 -2.70
N ASP A 45 -9.55 -4.34 -4.02
CA ASP A 45 -10.20 -5.42 -4.77
C ASP A 45 -9.27 -5.83 -5.91
N PHE A 46 -8.68 -7.03 -5.80
CA PHE A 46 -7.67 -7.55 -6.71
C PHE A 46 -8.18 -8.75 -7.50
N SER A 47 -7.88 -8.77 -8.80
CA SER A 47 -7.89 -9.97 -9.64
C SER A 47 -6.57 -10.69 -9.43
N LEU A 48 -6.61 -11.92 -8.92
CA LEU A 48 -5.41 -12.63 -8.48
C LEU A 48 -4.63 -13.31 -9.61
N ASP A 49 -5.14 -13.27 -10.85
CA ASP A 49 -4.59 -14.01 -12.01
C ASP A 49 -4.46 -15.53 -11.77
N TRP A 50 -5.25 -16.05 -10.82
CA TRP A 50 -5.25 -17.46 -10.42
C TRP A 50 -6.58 -18.12 -10.81
N GLY A 51 -6.55 -19.00 -11.81
CA GLY A 51 -7.75 -19.71 -12.27
C GLY A 51 -8.76 -18.79 -12.97
N PRO A 52 -10.01 -19.20 -13.17
CA PRO A 52 -10.98 -18.39 -13.89
C PRO A 52 -11.37 -17.15 -13.08
N SER A 53 -10.91 -15.97 -13.54
CA SER A 53 -11.29 -14.58 -13.17
C SER A 53 -11.85 -14.42 -11.75
N ARG A 54 -11.03 -14.59 -10.73
CA ARG A 54 -11.48 -14.50 -9.34
C ARG A 54 -10.91 -13.26 -8.68
N ARG A 55 -11.79 -12.41 -8.20
CA ARG A 55 -11.43 -11.24 -7.42
C ARG A 55 -11.51 -11.57 -5.93
N MET A 56 -10.62 -10.95 -5.18
CA MET A 56 -10.62 -10.98 -3.72
C MET A 56 -10.47 -9.55 -3.20
N GLU A 57 -11.15 -9.30 -2.10
CA GLU A 57 -11.11 -8.03 -1.40
C GLU A 57 -10.12 -8.09 -0.24
N GLY A 58 -9.65 -6.92 0.16
CA GLY A 58 -8.73 -6.80 1.27
C GLY A 58 -8.61 -5.38 1.79
N ILE A 59 -7.63 -5.19 2.63
CA ILE A 59 -7.25 -3.89 3.17
C ILE A 59 -5.86 -3.52 2.69
N SER A 60 -5.63 -2.22 2.52
CA SER A 60 -4.31 -1.65 2.27
C SER A 60 -3.99 -0.56 3.28
N ALA A 61 -2.69 -0.31 3.44
CA ALA A 61 -2.18 0.82 4.18
C ALA A 61 -0.92 1.34 3.49
N TRP A 62 -0.77 2.67 3.45
CA TRP A 62 0.40 3.29 2.82
C TRP A 62 0.93 4.46 3.63
N VAL A 63 2.21 4.74 3.41
CA VAL A 63 2.90 5.89 3.93
C VAL A 63 3.72 6.52 2.81
N ASP A 64 3.45 7.79 2.49
CA ASP A 64 4.22 8.56 1.52
C ASP A 64 5.12 9.55 2.24
N PHE A 65 6.35 9.65 1.78
CA PHE A 65 7.31 10.65 2.21
C PHE A 65 7.65 11.57 1.03
N PHE A 66 7.29 12.86 1.13
CA PHE A 66 7.59 13.89 0.11
C PHE A 66 8.61 14.87 0.65
N PRO A 67 9.90 14.82 0.24
CA PRO A 67 10.91 15.75 0.73
C PRO A 67 10.56 17.21 0.45
N ASN A 68 10.70 18.09 1.46
CA ASN A 68 10.31 19.49 1.36
C ASN A 68 11.26 20.35 0.50
N ARG A 69 12.46 19.86 0.19
CA ARG A 69 13.54 20.62 -0.47
C ARG A 69 13.95 19.98 -1.79
N LEU A 70 13.00 19.84 -2.71
CA LEU A 70 13.31 19.39 -4.06
C LEU A 70 13.25 20.53 -5.07
N PRO A 71 14.06 20.49 -6.14
CA PRO A 71 13.94 21.41 -7.28
C PRO A 71 12.51 21.38 -7.85
N ARG A 72 12.04 22.51 -8.37
CA ARG A 72 10.66 22.67 -8.87
C ARG A 72 10.23 21.57 -9.86
N VAL A 73 11.16 21.08 -10.68
CA VAL A 73 10.90 20.06 -11.70
C VAL A 73 10.50 18.70 -11.10
N ILE A 74 10.98 18.40 -9.90
CA ILE A 74 10.77 17.11 -9.22
C ILE A 74 10.06 17.26 -7.85
N GLN A 75 9.39 18.39 -7.61
CA GLN A 75 8.72 18.67 -6.33
C GLN A 75 7.63 17.66 -5.95
N GLY A 76 7.12 16.90 -6.93
CA GLY A 76 6.13 15.83 -6.69
C GLY A 76 6.74 14.48 -6.40
N LEU A 77 8.07 14.35 -6.46
CA LEU A 77 8.74 13.07 -6.21
C LEU A 77 8.75 12.75 -4.71
N GLY A 78 8.41 11.53 -4.39
CA GLY A 78 8.40 10.98 -3.05
C GLY A 78 8.76 9.51 -3.03
N ILE A 79 8.72 8.94 -1.83
CA ILE A 79 8.85 7.50 -1.58
C ILE A 79 7.55 7.05 -0.95
N GLU A 80 6.98 5.96 -1.46
CA GLU A 80 5.81 5.28 -0.89
C GLU A 80 6.23 3.93 -0.32
N ALA A 81 5.71 3.60 0.84
CA ALA A 81 5.68 2.24 1.38
C ALA A 81 4.22 1.82 1.50
N GLU A 82 3.86 0.71 0.90
CA GLU A 82 2.49 0.20 0.85
C GLU A 82 2.44 -1.28 1.21
N GLY A 83 1.36 -1.69 1.85
CA GLY A 83 1.07 -3.08 2.15
C GLY A 83 -0.38 -3.41 1.89
N HIS A 84 -0.61 -4.61 1.35
CA HIS A 84 -1.94 -5.18 1.13
C HIS A 84 -2.09 -6.47 1.91
N ALA A 85 -3.30 -6.70 2.43
CA ALA A 85 -3.73 -7.97 2.98
C ALA A 85 -5.06 -8.34 2.32
N ILE A 86 -4.98 -9.21 1.30
CA ILE A 86 -6.12 -9.61 0.46
C ILE A 86 -6.60 -10.98 0.92
N ASP A 87 -7.66 -11.00 1.72
CA ASP A 87 -8.18 -12.23 2.30
C ASP A 87 -9.70 -12.27 2.49
N PHE A 88 -10.45 -11.27 1.97
CA PHE A 88 -11.91 -11.18 2.05
C PHE A 88 -12.58 -11.55 0.71
N GLY A 89 -13.92 -11.67 0.72
CA GLY A 89 -14.72 -11.85 -0.49
C GLY A 89 -14.43 -13.13 -1.25
N ARG A 90 -13.80 -14.13 -0.60
CA ARG A 90 -13.37 -15.37 -1.23
C ARG A 90 -14.56 -16.19 -1.71
N PRO A 91 -14.58 -16.63 -2.98
CA PRO A 91 -15.46 -17.72 -3.39
C PRO A 91 -15.17 -18.96 -2.54
N SER A 92 -16.20 -19.79 -2.28
CA SER A 92 -16.07 -21.00 -1.47
C SER A 92 -14.94 -21.95 -1.92
N ALA A 93 -14.64 -21.97 -3.21
CA ALA A 93 -13.52 -22.75 -3.79
C ALA A 93 -12.12 -22.20 -3.43
N LEU A 94 -12.01 -20.96 -2.92
CA LEU A 94 -10.77 -20.32 -2.50
C LEU A 94 -10.74 -20.05 -0.99
N SER A 95 -11.44 -20.81 -0.19
CA SER A 95 -11.68 -20.57 1.24
C SER A 95 -10.44 -20.38 2.10
N LYS A 96 -9.25 -20.78 1.62
CA LYS A 96 -7.96 -20.63 2.31
C LYS A 96 -6.96 -19.74 1.58
N MET A 97 -7.35 -19.14 0.46
CA MET A 97 -6.45 -18.29 -0.31
C MET A 97 -6.25 -16.96 0.42
N ARG A 98 -5.02 -16.50 0.49
CA ARG A 98 -4.62 -15.22 1.04
C ARG A 98 -3.43 -14.71 0.26
N GLN A 99 -3.41 -13.43 0.00
CA GLN A 99 -2.30 -12.73 -0.62
C GLN A 99 -1.94 -11.52 0.23
N ASP A 100 -0.69 -11.46 0.68
CA ASP A 100 -0.15 -10.32 1.40
C ASP A 100 1.02 -9.74 0.61
N THR A 101 1.11 -8.41 0.49
CA THR A 101 2.27 -7.73 -0.10
C THR A 101 2.79 -6.66 0.84
N GLY A 102 4.10 -6.41 0.74
CA GLY A 102 4.76 -5.29 1.37
C GLY A 102 5.81 -4.72 0.42
N GLU A 103 5.61 -3.48 0.00
CA GLU A 103 6.34 -2.88 -1.10
C GLU A 103 6.81 -1.47 -0.73
N VAL A 104 7.90 -1.02 -1.37
CA VAL A 104 8.43 0.34 -1.24
C VAL A 104 8.96 0.81 -2.59
N GLY A 105 8.80 2.09 -2.90
CA GLY A 105 9.30 2.60 -4.16
C GLY A 105 9.06 4.09 -4.37
N ALA A 106 9.13 4.51 -5.61
CA ALA A 106 8.96 5.90 -5.99
C ALA A 106 7.50 6.21 -6.31
N ILE A 107 7.06 7.36 -5.84
CA ILE A 107 5.79 7.99 -6.22
C ILE A 107 6.06 9.37 -6.78
N TYR A 108 5.36 9.74 -7.84
CA TYR A 108 5.37 11.10 -8.36
C TYR A 108 3.95 11.66 -8.40
N ALA A 109 3.70 12.69 -7.58
CA ALA A 109 2.40 13.34 -7.45
C ALA A 109 2.42 14.72 -8.13
N TRP A 110 1.51 14.97 -9.07
CA TRP A 110 1.37 16.26 -9.75
C TRP A 110 0.60 17.25 -8.88
N ASN A 111 1.29 18.06 -8.12
CA ASN A 111 0.73 19.06 -7.22
C ASN A 111 0.26 20.35 -7.93
N ARG A 112 -0.21 20.26 -9.16
CA ARG A 112 -0.60 21.43 -9.97
C ARG A 112 -2.00 21.96 -9.60
N TYR A 113 -2.86 21.09 -9.12
CA TYR A 113 -4.24 21.43 -8.79
C TYR A 113 -4.44 21.49 -7.28
N ARG A 114 -5.25 22.42 -6.81
CA ARG A 114 -5.42 22.68 -5.38
C ARG A 114 -6.02 21.51 -4.60
N ASN A 115 -7.03 20.87 -5.17
CA ASN A 115 -7.81 19.82 -4.51
C ASN A 115 -7.72 18.45 -5.19
N PHE A 116 -6.97 18.36 -6.28
CA PHE A 116 -6.84 17.15 -7.08
C PHE A 116 -5.37 16.88 -7.36
N ARG A 117 -4.90 15.68 -7.06
CA ARG A 117 -3.51 15.29 -7.15
C ARG A 117 -3.41 13.92 -7.85
N PRO A 118 -3.29 13.89 -9.18
CA PRO A 118 -2.97 12.66 -9.88
C PRO A 118 -1.53 12.24 -9.57
N TYR A 119 -1.26 10.94 -9.57
CA TYR A 119 0.07 10.41 -9.32
C TYR A 119 0.32 9.12 -10.11
N GLY A 120 1.61 8.80 -10.28
CA GLY A 120 2.08 7.50 -10.72
C GLY A 120 3.08 6.97 -9.72
N LYS A 121 3.13 5.65 -9.56
CA LYS A 121 4.03 4.97 -8.64
C LYS A 121 4.69 3.76 -9.28
N PHE A 122 5.83 3.39 -8.76
CA PHE A 122 6.51 2.14 -9.09
C PHE A 122 7.14 1.59 -7.83
N LEU A 123 6.60 0.46 -7.36
CA LEU A 123 6.97 -0.15 -6.10
C LEU A 123 7.68 -1.48 -6.34
N PHE A 124 8.50 -1.88 -5.36
CA PHE A 124 9.16 -3.18 -5.29
C PHE A 124 9.03 -3.72 -3.88
N GLY A 125 8.92 -5.03 -3.76
CA GLY A 125 8.83 -5.65 -2.46
C GLY A 125 8.73 -7.15 -2.52
N ILE A 126 8.07 -7.67 -1.51
CA ILE A 126 7.81 -9.09 -1.36
C ILE A 126 6.31 -9.32 -1.22
N GLY A 127 5.85 -10.40 -1.83
CA GLY A 127 4.49 -10.89 -1.68
C GLY A 127 4.50 -12.32 -1.18
N SER A 128 3.53 -12.63 -0.35
CA SER A 128 3.28 -13.96 0.20
C SER A 128 1.90 -14.41 -0.20
N ILE A 129 1.80 -15.63 -0.70
CA ILE A 129 0.53 -16.21 -1.13
C ILE A 129 0.30 -17.56 -0.47
N ASP A 130 -0.90 -17.75 0.09
CA ASP A 130 -1.40 -19.03 0.55
C ASP A 130 -2.37 -19.57 -0.49
N PHE A 131 -2.07 -20.75 -1.02
CA PHE A 131 -2.92 -21.42 -1.99
C PHE A 131 -3.90 -22.36 -1.30
N PRO A 132 -5.13 -22.51 -1.83
CA PRO A 132 -5.99 -23.58 -1.39
C PRO A 132 -5.31 -24.93 -1.72
N PRO A 133 -5.13 -25.85 -0.75
CA PRO A 133 -4.45 -27.12 -0.99
C PRO A 133 -5.19 -27.87 -2.09
N PRO A 134 -4.50 -28.20 -3.22
CA PRO A 134 -5.08 -29.08 -4.20
C PRO A 134 -5.23 -30.47 -3.56
N ALA A 135 -6.33 -31.14 -3.82
CA ALA A 135 -6.63 -32.47 -3.26
C ALA A 135 -5.50 -33.50 -3.57
N ALA A 136 -4.70 -33.27 -4.62
CA ALA A 136 -3.62 -34.17 -5.07
C ALA A 136 -2.23 -33.78 -4.57
N PHE A 137 -2.00 -32.52 -4.11
CA PHE A 137 -0.67 -32.03 -3.71
C PHE A 137 -0.75 -31.19 -2.43
N PRO A 138 -0.89 -31.82 -1.25
CA PRO A 138 -1.08 -31.11 0.02
C PRO A 138 0.18 -30.38 0.53
N THR A 139 1.33 -30.51 -0.14
CA THR A 139 2.63 -30.00 0.34
C THR A 139 2.96 -28.59 -0.11
N TYR A 140 2.24 -28.02 -1.10
CA TYR A 140 2.47 -26.67 -1.61
C TYR A 140 1.35 -25.73 -1.19
N SER A 141 1.49 -25.12 -0.03
CA SER A 141 0.43 -24.27 0.56
C SER A 141 0.82 -22.82 0.75
N HIS A 142 2.11 -22.51 0.73
CA HIS A 142 2.62 -21.16 1.03
C HIS A 142 3.94 -20.89 0.32
N ASP A 143 4.07 -19.71 -0.26
CA ASP A 143 5.35 -19.25 -0.83
C ASP A 143 5.47 -17.71 -0.80
N THR A 144 6.72 -17.23 -0.99
CA THR A 144 7.05 -15.81 -0.97
C THR A 144 7.88 -15.45 -2.19
N PHE A 145 7.46 -14.38 -2.89
CA PHE A 145 8.03 -13.97 -4.17
C PHE A 145 8.45 -12.51 -4.14
N LEU A 146 9.36 -12.14 -5.05
CA LEU A 146 9.64 -10.75 -5.37
C LEU A 146 8.49 -10.19 -6.21
N VAL A 147 8.04 -9.00 -5.85
CA VAL A 147 6.95 -8.29 -6.51
C VAL A 147 7.47 -6.95 -7.02
N SER A 148 7.03 -6.57 -8.21
CA SER A 148 7.20 -5.21 -8.73
C SER A 148 5.85 -4.69 -9.24
N SER A 149 5.48 -3.47 -8.83
CA SER A 149 4.13 -2.96 -8.97
C SER A 149 4.13 -1.55 -9.56
N PRO A 150 4.03 -1.42 -10.91
CA PRO A 150 3.61 -0.17 -11.51
C PRO A 150 2.15 0.12 -11.16
N GLY A 151 1.87 1.37 -10.81
CA GLY A 151 0.54 1.80 -10.46
C GLY A 151 0.36 3.30 -10.60
N GLY A 152 -0.84 3.75 -10.28
CA GLY A 152 -1.15 5.15 -10.25
C GLY A 152 -2.61 5.42 -10.00
N GLY A 153 -2.91 6.66 -9.70
CA GLY A 153 -4.25 7.04 -9.32
C GLY A 153 -4.41 8.53 -9.15
N ALA A 154 -5.37 8.89 -8.33
CA ALA A 154 -5.61 10.27 -7.98
C ALA A 154 -6.10 10.40 -6.54
N GLU A 155 -5.74 11.53 -5.95
CA GLU A 155 -6.23 11.94 -4.65
C GLU A 155 -7.07 13.20 -4.78
N TYR A 156 -8.16 13.24 -4.03
CA TYR A 156 -9.04 14.40 -3.95
C TYR A 156 -9.14 14.87 -2.50
N ARG A 157 -8.87 16.16 -2.27
CA ARG A 157 -8.93 16.76 -0.94
C ARG A 157 -10.37 17.02 -0.51
N VAL A 158 -10.82 16.34 0.52
CA VAL A 158 -12.16 16.48 1.10
C VAL A 158 -12.17 17.40 2.33
N TRP A 159 -11.02 17.51 3.02
CA TRP A 159 -10.81 18.43 4.15
C TRP A 159 -9.40 19.00 4.13
N GLN A 160 -9.03 19.86 5.08
CA GLN A 160 -7.71 20.52 5.13
C GLN A 160 -6.53 19.54 4.99
N HIS A 161 -6.58 18.45 5.71
CA HIS A 161 -5.54 17.41 5.74
C HIS A 161 -6.02 16.04 5.29
N VAL A 162 -7.33 15.89 4.98
CA VAL A 162 -7.92 14.59 4.62
C VAL A 162 -8.13 14.53 3.13
N TRP A 163 -7.61 13.45 2.54
CA TRP A 163 -7.72 13.15 1.11
C TRP A 163 -8.39 11.81 0.92
N VAL A 164 -9.17 11.67 -0.12
CA VAL A 164 -9.66 10.39 -0.64
C VAL A 164 -8.77 10.00 -1.79
N ARG A 165 -8.30 8.75 -1.79
CA ARG A 165 -7.40 8.18 -2.80
C ARG A 165 -8.13 7.09 -3.58
N GLY A 166 -8.02 7.11 -4.91
CA GLY A 166 -8.34 6.00 -5.79
C GLY A 166 -7.09 5.60 -6.55
N ASP A 167 -6.76 4.32 -6.52
CA ASP A 167 -5.52 3.74 -7.01
C ASP A 167 -5.79 2.52 -7.89
N TYR A 168 -4.99 2.33 -8.91
CA TYR A 168 -4.93 1.10 -9.69
C TYR A 168 -3.49 0.61 -9.74
N GLU A 169 -3.29 -0.67 -9.48
CA GLU A 169 -2.00 -1.30 -9.42
C GLU A 169 -1.99 -2.60 -10.21
N TYR A 170 -0.87 -2.83 -10.91
CA TYR A 170 -0.59 -4.06 -11.63
C TYR A 170 0.68 -4.66 -11.04
N GLN A 171 0.57 -5.87 -10.48
CA GLN A 171 1.68 -6.54 -9.80
C GLN A 171 2.29 -7.60 -10.70
N PHE A 172 3.61 -7.67 -10.73
CA PHE A 172 4.39 -8.74 -11.34
C PHE A 172 5.04 -9.56 -10.25
N TRP A 173 4.57 -10.77 -10.06
CA TRP A 173 5.12 -11.73 -9.10
C TRP A 173 6.09 -12.65 -9.82
N HIS A 174 7.38 -12.36 -9.71
CA HIS A 174 8.42 -13.01 -10.47
C HIS A 174 8.63 -14.46 -10.02
N HIS A 175 8.59 -15.38 -10.97
CA HIS A 175 8.84 -16.81 -10.77
C HIS A 175 7.85 -17.50 -9.82
N ALA A 176 6.62 -17.02 -9.75
CA ALA A 176 5.59 -17.59 -8.88
C ALA A 176 5.28 -19.08 -9.16
N PHE A 177 5.48 -19.53 -10.41
CA PHE A 177 5.32 -20.92 -10.83
C PHE A 177 6.53 -21.41 -11.65
N GLY A 178 7.73 -21.27 -11.12
CA GLY A 178 8.95 -21.60 -11.87
C GLY A 178 9.20 -20.61 -13.01
N PRO A 179 9.02 -20.97 -14.29
CA PRO A 179 9.20 -20.03 -15.40
C PRO A 179 8.00 -19.10 -15.64
N THR A 180 6.89 -19.26 -14.92
CA THR A 180 5.65 -18.52 -15.15
C THR A 180 5.46 -17.49 -14.04
N ASP A 181 5.19 -16.25 -14.45
CA ASP A 181 4.87 -15.15 -13.53
C ASP A 181 3.36 -15.12 -13.21
N LEU A 182 3.02 -14.58 -12.04
CA LEU A 182 1.65 -14.28 -11.68
C LEU A 182 1.49 -12.76 -11.75
N ASN A 183 0.37 -12.30 -12.29
CA ASN A 183 0.14 -10.86 -12.55
C ASN A 183 -1.18 -10.36 -11.92
N PRO A 184 -1.28 -10.32 -10.59
CA PRO A 184 -2.44 -9.72 -9.93
C PRO A 184 -2.57 -8.25 -10.29
N ASN A 185 -3.82 -7.78 -10.36
CA ASN A 185 -4.08 -6.37 -10.56
C ASN A 185 -5.38 -5.96 -9.87
N GLY A 186 -5.46 -4.72 -9.41
CA GLY A 186 -6.60 -4.30 -8.64
C GLY A 186 -6.73 -2.82 -8.42
N PHE A 187 -7.83 -2.49 -7.77
CA PHE A 187 -8.14 -1.14 -7.32
C PHE A 187 -8.09 -1.04 -5.81
N THR A 188 -7.62 0.09 -5.32
CA THR A 188 -7.70 0.49 -3.93
C THR A 188 -8.46 1.80 -3.84
N ILE A 189 -9.41 1.88 -2.90
CA ILE A 189 -10.09 3.12 -2.53
C ILE A 189 -9.89 3.33 -1.05
N GLY A 190 -9.42 4.53 -0.66
CA GLY A 190 -9.14 4.79 0.74
C GLY A 190 -9.10 6.27 1.09
N ALA A 191 -8.69 6.52 2.31
CA ALA A 191 -8.50 7.86 2.84
C ALA A 191 -7.11 8.01 3.43
N SER A 192 -6.54 9.21 3.30
CA SER A 192 -5.23 9.54 3.83
C SER A 192 -5.26 10.85 4.60
N TYR A 193 -4.34 10.98 5.55
CA TYR A 193 -4.08 12.20 6.30
C TYR A 193 -2.70 12.75 5.91
N ASP A 194 -2.69 13.99 5.43
CA ASP A 194 -1.51 14.71 4.97
C ASP A 194 -0.99 15.61 6.11
N PHE A 195 0.14 15.26 6.70
CA PHE A 195 0.78 16.01 7.79
C PHE A 195 1.54 17.25 7.32
N ARG A 196 1.61 17.48 6.01
CA ARG A 196 2.25 18.68 5.45
C ARG A 196 1.41 19.92 5.76
N PRO A 197 2.05 21.10 5.88
CA PRO A 197 1.32 22.34 6.11
C PRO A 197 0.44 22.67 4.91
N VAL A 198 -0.80 23.06 5.19
CA VAL A 198 -1.69 23.58 4.15
C VAL A 198 -1.10 24.89 3.64
N ARG A 199 -0.73 24.96 2.36
CA ARG A 199 -0.33 26.21 1.73
C ARG A 199 -1.54 27.15 1.71
N THR A 200 -1.59 28.09 2.63
CA THR A 200 -2.45 29.28 2.52
C THR A 200 -1.78 30.18 1.47
N GLU A 201 -2.35 30.22 0.27
CA GLU A 201 -1.99 31.25 -0.69
C GLU A 201 -2.39 32.59 -0.10
N GLN A 202 -1.40 33.46 0.13
CA GLN A 202 -1.58 34.89 0.33
C GLN A 202 -1.72 35.55 -1.03
#